data_3fec6137a7f18458f427c9f26de5265e
#
_entry.id   3fec6137a7f18458f427c9f26de5265e
#
_cell.length_a   1.000
_cell.length_b   1.000
_cell.length_c   1.000
_cell.angle_alpha   90.00
_cell.angle_beta   90.00
_cell.angle_gamma   90.00
#
_symmetry.space_group_name_H-M   'P 1'
#
loop_
_entity.id
_entity.type
_entity.pdbx_description
1 polymer ?
#
loop_
_entity_poly.entity_id
_entity_poly.type
_entity_poly.pdbx_seq_one_letter_code
_entity_poly.pdbx_strand_id
1 'polypeptide(L)'
;MDLLEYQAKALFRQMAIPVLPSQRIDNPADLKGLKIPYPVVLKSQVRAGGRGRAGGIKFVENTIDAVAAAQTIFNLPIESEYPEVLLAEAKYNADQELYLAVLLDPVARRPVLLGSQQGGMDVEGSIDKMQQVVVDQEFSPFYARRLMLKMGLQGNLIQSVSTIVEKMYRLFVEKDLDLVEINPLGISPKGEVMALDGKVSANNDALGRHPDLAVLGEKKQDTKLPGETRSQAERRNSKSNLVHSTLELAPTSQSQISNSEPLNLVELEGNIGILCNGVGLTMATLDAVAHEAGKPANFVNLGSLDRYDNVDALRDRTELALELVSQDKSVKVVLVNILGGPAASEATISAVVGYLERKARANRQLQIVLLLVGIDRDTVKKRLGQLSVQLASTLDQAVAQAVSLAK
;
A
#
# COMPACT_ATOMS: atom_id res chain seq x y z
N MET A 1 -4.38 -1.89 4.52
CA MET A 1 -5.27 -1.03 3.68
C MET A 1 -5.07 0.42 4.07
N ASP A 2 -4.61 1.27 3.14
CA ASP A 2 -4.41 2.69 3.41
C ASP A 2 -5.71 3.48 3.18
N LEU A 3 -6.07 4.29 4.17
CA LEU A 3 -7.23 5.18 4.09
C LEU A 3 -6.85 6.51 3.44
N LEU A 4 -7.81 7.13 2.75
CA LEU A 4 -7.66 8.52 2.27
C LEU A 4 -7.69 9.49 3.47
N GLU A 5 -7.05 10.66 3.32
CA GLU A 5 -6.93 11.66 4.41
C GLU A 5 -8.29 12.03 5.02
N TYR A 6 -9.34 12.23 4.21
CA TYR A 6 -10.67 12.58 4.74
C TYR A 6 -11.27 11.46 5.58
N GLN A 7 -10.97 10.19 5.25
CA GLN A 7 -11.38 9.01 6.01
C GLN A 7 -10.60 8.91 7.32
N ALA A 8 -9.28 9.11 7.28
CA ALA A 8 -8.44 9.19 8.47
C ALA A 8 -8.91 10.30 9.43
N LYS A 9 -9.24 11.48 8.91
CA LYS A 9 -9.78 12.59 9.71
C LYS A 9 -11.18 12.30 10.28
N ALA A 10 -11.97 11.47 9.64
CA ALA A 10 -13.24 11.00 10.21
C ALA A 10 -12.99 10.15 11.47
N LEU A 11 -12.02 9.25 11.44
CA LEU A 11 -11.60 8.47 12.63
C LEU A 11 -11.02 9.37 13.72
N PHE A 12 -10.23 10.38 13.35
CA PHE A 12 -9.69 11.35 14.31
C PHE A 12 -10.82 12.11 15.05
N ARG A 13 -11.89 12.51 14.35
CA ARG A 13 -13.06 13.13 14.98
C ARG A 13 -13.76 12.20 15.97
N GLN A 14 -13.89 10.91 15.65
CA GLN A 14 -14.46 9.91 16.57
C GLN A 14 -13.66 9.80 17.86
N MET A 15 -12.34 9.96 17.78
CA MET A 15 -11.45 9.97 18.95
C MET A 15 -11.29 11.36 19.60
N ALA A 16 -12.07 12.34 19.18
CA ALA A 16 -11.95 13.73 19.62
C ALA A 16 -10.51 14.30 19.47
N ILE A 17 -9.77 13.86 18.43
CA ILE A 17 -8.54 14.53 17.98
C ILE A 17 -8.99 15.75 17.17
N PRO A 18 -8.48 16.95 17.47
CA PRO A 18 -8.86 18.17 16.77
C PRO A 18 -8.45 18.11 15.28
N VAL A 19 -9.42 18.36 14.40
CA VAL A 19 -9.22 18.48 12.95
C VAL A 19 -9.96 19.70 12.43
N LEU A 20 -9.47 20.29 11.38
CA LEU A 20 -10.08 21.47 10.77
C LEU A 20 -11.46 21.17 10.15
N PRO A 21 -12.34 22.19 10.04
CA PRO A 21 -13.51 22.11 9.19
C PRO A 21 -13.10 21.76 7.77
N SER A 22 -13.72 20.72 7.22
CA SER A 22 -13.38 20.23 5.89
C SER A 22 -14.60 19.74 5.16
N GLN A 23 -14.60 19.80 3.83
CA GLN A 23 -15.66 19.32 2.96
C GLN A 23 -15.05 18.49 1.82
N ARG A 24 -15.61 17.30 1.60
CA ARG A 24 -15.28 16.47 0.45
C ARG A 24 -15.86 17.08 -0.82
N ILE A 25 -15.06 17.07 -1.89
CA ILE A 25 -15.37 17.62 -3.21
C ILE A 25 -15.26 16.49 -4.22
N ASP A 26 -16.37 16.03 -4.73
CA ASP A 26 -16.43 14.95 -5.74
C ASP A 26 -16.33 15.53 -7.17
N ASN A 27 -16.68 16.82 -7.35
CA ASN A 27 -16.64 17.52 -8.63
C ASN A 27 -16.20 18.98 -8.44
N PRO A 28 -15.44 19.60 -9.36
CA PRO A 28 -15.09 21.02 -9.26
C PRO A 28 -16.29 21.97 -9.09
N ALA A 29 -17.46 21.61 -9.62
CA ALA A 29 -18.69 22.41 -9.48
C ALA A 29 -19.19 22.49 -8.03
N ASP A 30 -18.89 21.51 -7.17
CA ASP A 30 -19.31 21.48 -5.77
C ASP A 30 -18.71 22.62 -4.96
N LEU A 31 -17.59 23.19 -5.42
CA LEU A 31 -16.95 24.34 -4.78
C LEU A 31 -17.80 25.63 -4.84
N LYS A 32 -18.78 25.70 -5.73
CA LYS A 32 -19.77 26.80 -5.72
C LYS A 32 -20.68 26.75 -4.51
N GLY A 33 -20.86 25.57 -3.90
CA GLY A 33 -21.63 25.33 -2.69
C GLY A 33 -20.78 25.07 -1.45
N LEU A 34 -19.50 25.49 -1.44
CA LEU A 34 -18.61 25.29 -0.31
C LEU A 34 -19.14 25.97 0.95
N LYS A 35 -19.26 25.21 2.04
CA LYS A 35 -19.77 25.70 3.34
C LYS A 35 -18.68 26.27 4.24
N ILE A 36 -17.41 26.11 3.85
CA ILE A 36 -16.25 26.59 4.60
C ILE A 36 -15.85 27.95 4.05
N PRO A 37 -15.62 28.97 4.90
CA PRO A 37 -15.17 30.28 4.42
C PRO A 37 -13.76 30.24 3.83
N TYR A 38 -13.55 31.02 2.80
CA TYR A 38 -12.21 31.24 2.23
C TYR A 38 -11.33 32.08 3.17
N PRO A 39 -9.99 31.90 3.18
CA PRO A 39 -9.21 31.03 2.30
C PRO A 39 -9.28 29.56 2.72
N VAL A 40 -9.23 28.65 1.73
CA VAL A 40 -9.19 27.20 1.96
C VAL A 40 -7.99 26.56 1.27
N VAL A 41 -7.67 25.34 1.72
CA VAL A 41 -6.67 24.47 1.09
C VAL A 41 -7.40 23.35 0.38
N LEU A 42 -7.14 23.16 -0.91
CA LEU A 42 -7.59 22.00 -1.67
C LEU A 42 -6.49 20.95 -1.66
N LYS A 43 -6.84 19.73 -1.26
CA LYS A 43 -5.92 18.59 -1.14
C LYS A 43 -6.40 17.43 -1.98
N SER A 44 -5.56 16.92 -2.86
CA SER A 44 -5.80 15.66 -3.57
C SER A 44 -5.98 14.51 -2.58
N GLN A 45 -6.89 13.60 -2.88
CA GLN A 45 -7.12 12.40 -2.08
C GLN A 45 -6.65 11.19 -2.87
N VAL A 46 -5.40 10.81 -2.63
CA VAL A 46 -4.73 9.62 -3.16
C VAL A 46 -4.05 8.87 -2.02
N ARG A 47 -3.84 7.57 -2.18
CA ARG A 47 -3.15 6.75 -1.16
C ARG A 47 -1.64 6.97 -1.15
N ALA A 48 -1.11 7.46 -2.26
CA ALA A 48 0.30 7.80 -2.42
C ALA A 48 0.75 8.95 -1.52
N GLY A 49 2.00 8.91 -1.11
CA GLY A 49 2.66 10.01 -0.40
C GLY A 49 3.07 11.17 -1.32
N GLY A 50 3.73 12.21 -0.78
CA GLY A 50 4.34 13.27 -1.60
C GLY A 50 3.37 14.21 -2.31
N ARG A 51 2.07 14.22 -1.96
CA ARG A 51 1.01 15.04 -2.59
C ARG A 51 1.40 16.52 -2.70
N GLY A 52 2.02 17.09 -1.68
CA GLY A 52 2.47 18.47 -1.66
C GLY A 52 3.53 18.76 -2.73
N ARG A 53 4.56 17.91 -2.82
CA ARG A 53 5.65 18.02 -3.82
C ARG A 53 5.13 17.84 -5.25
N ALA A 54 4.15 16.98 -5.44
CA ALA A 54 3.52 16.74 -6.73
C ALA A 54 2.57 17.87 -7.16
N GLY A 55 2.29 18.89 -6.31
CA GLY A 55 1.34 19.97 -6.60
C GLY A 55 -0.12 19.63 -6.35
N GLY A 56 -0.40 18.52 -5.66
CA GLY A 56 -1.74 18.07 -5.26
C GLY A 56 -2.36 18.87 -4.11
N ILE A 57 -1.66 19.91 -3.59
CA ILE A 57 -2.13 20.81 -2.53
C ILE A 57 -2.11 22.24 -3.05
N LYS A 58 -3.25 22.95 -2.99
CA LYS A 58 -3.37 24.34 -3.45
C LYS A 58 -4.09 25.20 -2.43
N PHE A 59 -3.53 26.37 -2.14
CA PHE A 59 -4.20 27.42 -1.38
C PHE A 59 -5.04 28.26 -2.32
N VAL A 60 -6.27 28.53 -1.96
CA VAL A 60 -7.21 29.31 -2.78
C VAL A 60 -7.99 30.30 -1.91
N GLU A 61 -8.20 31.50 -2.44
CA GLU A 61 -8.78 32.61 -1.71
C GLU A 61 -10.24 32.91 -2.09
N ASN A 62 -10.71 32.33 -3.18
CA ASN A 62 -12.08 32.54 -3.69
C ASN A 62 -12.55 31.33 -4.51
N THR A 63 -13.85 31.34 -4.84
CA THR A 63 -14.49 30.23 -5.56
C THR A 63 -13.96 30.05 -6.99
N ILE A 64 -13.58 31.13 -7.69
CA ILE A 64 -13.10 31.06 -9.08
C ILE A 64 -11.77 30.32 -9.10
N ASP A 65 -10.83 30.73 -8.26
CA ASP A 65 -9.52 30.09 -8.14
C ASP A 65 -9.66 28.64 -7.65
N ALA A 66 -10.60 28.41 -6.73
CA ALA A 66 -10.87 27.06 -6.21
C ALA A 66 -11.33 26.10 -7.32
N VAL A 67 -12.26 26.51 -8.18
CA VAL A 67 -12.74 25.68 -9.29
C VAL A 67 -11.62 25.41 -10.30
N ALA A 68 -10.81 26.41 -10.64
CA ALA A 68 -9.67 26.26 -11.56
C ALA A 68 -8.59 25.34 -10.97
N ALA A 69 -8.27 25.51 -9.68
CA ALA A 69 -7.31 24.66 -8.98
C ALA A 69 -7.81 23.21 -8.88
N ALA A 70 -9.10 23.00 -8.58
CA ALA A 70 -9.70 21.66 -8.51
C ALA A 70 -9.63 20.95 -9.87
N GLN A 71 -9.95 21.64 -10.98
CA GLN A 71 -9.80 21.08 -12.33
C GLN A 71 -8.37 20.63 -12.61
N THR A 72 -7.39 21.41 -12.16
CA THR A 72 -5.98 21.06 -12.31
C THR A 72 -5.63 19.84 -11.49
N ILE A 73 -6.04 19.78 -10.19
CA ILE A 73 -5.69 18.68 -9.29
C ILE A 73 -6.37 17.36 -9.71
N PHE A 74 -7.64 17.37 -10.14
CA PHE A 74 -8.31 16.16 -10.62
C PHE A 74 -7.63 15.53 -11.84
N ASN A 75 -6.90 16.32 -12.64
CA ASN A 75 -6.15 15.84 -13.81
C ASN A 75 -4.65 15.64 -13.52
N LEU A 76 -4.23 15.73 -12.26
CA LEU A 76 -2.84 15.60 -11.85
C LEU A 76 -2.58 14.18 -11.33
N PRO A 77 -1.81 13.34 -12.03
CA PRO A 77 -1.41 12.04 -11.50
C PRO A 77 -0.36 12.21 -10.40
N ILE A 78 -0.56 11.53 -9.27
CA ILE A 78 0.39 11.45 -8.16
C ILE A 78 0.77 9.98 -8.02
N GLU A 79 2.03 9.63 -8.29
CA GLU A 79 2.51 8.24 -8.35
C GLU A 79 1.59 7.32 -9.19
N SER A 80 1.16 7.83 -10.36
CA SER A 80 0.25 7.15 -11.30
C SER A 80 -1.22 7.01 -10.83
N GLU A 81 -1.58 7.54 -9.66
CA GLU A 81 -2.96 7.57 -9.17
C GLU A 81 -3.59 8.96 -9.42
N TYR A 82 -4.76 8.99 -10.06
CA TYR A 82 -5.54 10.22 -10.22
C TYR A 82 -6.51 10.36 -9.04
N PRO A 83 -6.62 11.55 -8.41
CA PRO A 83 -7.55 11.73 -7.32
C PRO A 83 -9.00 11.67 -7.83
N GLU A 84 -9.80 10.77 -7.24
CA GLU A 84 -11.24 10.68 -7.50
C GLU A 84 -12.04 11.74 -6.73
N VAL A 85 -11.47 12.22 -5.64
CA VAL A 85 -12.06 13.24 -4.78
C VAL A 85 -11.00 14.21 -4.28
N LEU A 86 -11.40 15.44 -3.93
CA LEU A 86 -10.55 16.38 -3.20
C LEU A 86 -11.12 16.65 -1.81
N LEU A 87 -10.28 17.14 -0.93
CA LEU A 87 -10.67 17.69 0.37
C LEU A 87 -10.45 19.20 0.35
N ALA A 88 -11.52 19.96 0.52
CA ALA A 88 -11.45 21.38 0.84
C ALA A 88 -11.40 21.55 2.36
N GLU A 89 -10.41 22.26 2.87
CA GLU A 89 -10.18 22.41 4.29
C GLU A 89 -9.88 23.86 4.66
N ALA A 90 -10.34 24.30 5.82
CA ALA A 90 -10.04 25.66 6.32
C ALA A 90 -8.53 25.85 6.49
N LYS A 91 -8.03 27.05 6.16
CA LYS A 91 -6.62 27.39 6.40
C LYS A 91 -6.34 27.47 7.91
N TYR A 92 -5.20 26.93 8.32
CA TYR A 92 -4.71 27.02 9.69
C TYR A 92 -3.35 27.71 9.73
N ASN A 93 -3.17 28.60 10.69
CA ASN A 93 -1.89 29.26 10.91
C ASN A 93 -1.16 28.56 12.06
N ALA A 94 -0.20 27.72 11.72
CA ALA A 94 0.67 27.04 12.67
C ALA A 94 1.99 27.82 12.80
N ASP A 95 2.46 28.01 14.02
CA ASP A 95 3.82 28.51 14.32
C ASP A 95 4.83 27.37 14.35
N GLN A 96 4.37 26.16 14.75
CA GLN A 96 5.19 24.96 14.81
C GLN A 96 4.41 23.80 14.19
N GLU A 97 5.14 22.90 13.58
CA GLU A 97 4.61 21.70 12.97
C GLU A 97 5.36 20.47 13.49
N LEU A 98 4.64 19.56 14.14
CA LEU A 98 5.20 18.35 14.69
C LEU A 98 4.84 17.15 13.82
N TYR A 99 5.68 16.13 13.84
CA TYR A 99 5.37 14.79 13.35
C TYR A 99 5.03 13.87 14.52
N LEU A 100 3.95 13.10 14.41
CA LEU A 100 3.55 12.07 15.37
C LEU A 100 3.08 10.83 14.64
N ALA A 101 3.51 9.65 15.11
CA ALA A 101 2.98 8.39 14.63
C ALA A 101 2.90 7.33 15.72
N VAL A 102 1.97 6.40 15.54
CA VAL A 102 1.86 5.15 16.28
C VAL A 102 1.87 4.03 15.25
N LEU A 103 2.78 3.08 15.37
CA LEU A 103 2.91 1.96 14.45
C LEU A 103 3.30 0.67 15.18
N LEU A 104 3.10 -0.45 14.52
CA LEU A 104 3.63 -1.74 14.97
C LEU A 104 5.04 -1.93 14.39
N ASP A 105 6.04 -1.98 15.28
CA ASP A 105 7.42 -2.28 14.85
C ASP A 105 7.61 -3.80 14.73
N PRO A 106 7.91 -4.32 13.52
CA PRO A 106 8.06 -5.75 13.28
C PRO A 106 9.29 -6.35 13.97
N VAL A 107 10.32 -5.55 14.23
CA VAL A 107 11.56 -5.99 14.90
C VAL A 107 11.33 -6.08 16.41
N ALA A 108 10.81 -5.01 17.00
CA ALA A 108 10.47 -4.97 18.43
C ALA A 108 9.23 -5.84 18.73
N ARG A 109 8.39 -6.16 17.73
CA ARG A 109 7.08 -6.84 17.86
C ARG A 109 6.18 -6.14 18.89
N ARG A 110 6.23 -4.82 18.90
CA ARG A 110 5.56 -3.97 19.87
C ARG A 110 5.05 -2.69 19.20
N PRO A 111 4.00 -2.08 19.73
CA PRO A 111 3.65 -0.72 19.33
C PRO A 111 4.77 0.24 19.66
N VAL A 112 5.02 1.18 18.76
CA VAL A 112 6.02 2.21 18.89
C VAL A 112 5.38 3.57 18.67
N LEU A 113 5.71 4.52 19.55
CA LEU A 113 5.37 5.93 19.40
C LEU A 113 6.55 6.63 18.75
N LEU A 114 6.31 7.34 17.66
CA LEU A 114 7.31 8.20 17.00
C LEU A 114 6.91 9.65 17.10
N GLY A 115 7.90 10.53 17.20
CA GLY A 115 7.66 11.96 17.19
C GLY A 115 8.89 12.77 16.82
N SER A 116 8.65 13.92 16.15
CA SER A 116 9.68 14.90 15.81
C SER A 116 9.13 16.32 15.96
N GLN A 117 10.02 17.27 16.35
CA GLN A 117 9.70 18.70 16.31
C GLN A 117 9.67 19.28 14.90
N GLN A 118 10.02 18.49 13.89
CA GLN A 118 9.95 18.85 12.47
C GLN A 118 8.89 17.98 11.81
N GLY A 119 7.78 18.60 11.44
CA GLY A 119 6.69 18.01 10.68
C GLY A 119 6.63 18.52 9.26
N GLY A 120 5.63 18.07 8.49
CA GLY A 120 5.41 18.48 7.11
C GLY A 120 6.29 17.73 6.09
N MET A 121 6.66 18.39 5.00
CA MET A 121 7.36 17.77 3.86
C MET A 121 8.81 17.36 4.14
N ASP A 122 9.43 17.86 5.19
CA ASP A 122 10.85 17.67 5.47
C ASP A 122 11.15 16.50 6.44
N VAL A 123 10.12 15.75 6.84
CA VAL A 123 10.26 14.63 7.79
C VAL A 123 11.18 13.53 7.26
N GLU A 124 11.13 13.22 5.96
CA GLU A 124 11.97 12.20 5.33
C GLU A 124 13.47 12.53 5.40
N GLY A 125 13.83 13.83 5.40
CA GLY A 125 15.21 14.30 5.58
C GLY A 125 15.67 14.40 7.04
N SER A 126 14.77 14.12 7.99
CA SER A 126 15.01 14.34 9.43
C SER A 126 14.89 13.07 10.28
N ILE A 127 15.10 11.89 9.69
CA ILE A 127 15.01 10.59 10.36
C ILE A 127 15.92 10.55 11.61
N ASP A 128 17.11 11.14 11.55
CA ASP A 128 18.07 11.18 12.66
C ASP A 128 17.54 11.97 13.87
N LYS A 129 16.53 12.82 13.68
CA LYS A 129 15.90 13.61 14.76
C LYS A 129 14.62 12.98 15.28
N MET A 130 14.20 11.86 14.72
CA MET A 130 13.02 11.13 15.14
C MET A 130 13.23 10.54 16.54
N GLN A 131 12.33 10.86 17.45
CA GLN A 131 12.31 10.28 18.79
C GLN A 131 11.36 9.09 18.81
N GLN A 132 11.77 8.05 19.53
CA GLN A 132 11.07 6.79 19.61
C GLN A 132 10.84 6.36 21.05
N VAL A 133 9.63 5.84 21.32
CA VAL A 133 9.28 5.20 22.59
C VAL A 133 8.56 3.88 22.29
N VAL A 134 9.18 2.78 22.66
CA VAL A 134 8.55 1.44 22.56
C VAL A 134 7.57 1.27 23.72
N VAL A 135 6.37 0.77 23.43
CA VAL A 135 5.37 0.41 24.42
C VAL A 135 5.57 -1.06 24.78
N ASP A 136 6.36 -1.31 25.80
CA ASP A 136 6.82 -2.66 26.22
C ASP A 136 5.88 -3.35 27.22
N GLN A 137 4.95 -2.60 27.80
CA GLN A 137 3.93 -3.08 28.74
C GLN A 137 2.55 -2.55 28.35
N GLU A 138 1.59 -2.66 29.26
CA GLU A 138 0.29 -2.02 29.09
C GLU A 138 0.46 -0.51 28.94
N PHE A 139 -0.20 0.05 27.91
CA PHE A 139 -0.08 1.46 27.60
C PHE A 139 -0.65 2.33 28.75
N SER A 140 0.10 3.35 29.09
CA SER A 140 -0.31 4.39 30.02
C SER A 140 0.11 5.78 29.50
N PRO A 141 -0.48 6.87 30.03
CA PRO A 141 -0.10 8.24 29.67
C PRO A 141 1.41 8.55 29.85
N PHE A 142 2.11 7.73 30.65
CA PHE A 142 3.55 7.85 30.84
C PHE A 142 4.33 7.72 29.52
N TYR A 143 3.95 6.77 28.66
CA TYR A 143 4.63 6.57 27.37
C TYR A 143 4.50 7.79 26.45
N ALA A 144 3.32 8.38 26.36
CA ALA A 144 3.09 9.59 25.59
C ALA A 144 3.91 10.77 26.14
N ARG A 145 3.88 10.99 27.46
CA ARG A 145 4.68 12.05 28.11
C ARG A 145 6.19 11.83 27.93
N ARG A 146 6.66 10.58 28.02
CA ARG A 146 8.06 10.23 27.77
C ARG A 146 8.49 10.61 26.34
N LEU A 147 7.63 10.41 25.34
CA LEU A 147 7.89 10.85 23.97
C LEU A 147 8.02 12.37 23.92
N MET A 148 7.09 13.13 24.53
CA MET A 148 7.13 14.59 24.54
C MET A 148 8.42 15.13 25.15
N LEU A 149 8.87 14.52 26.25
CA LEU A 149 10.13 14.90 26.90
C LEU A 149 11.33 14.61 26.00
N LYS A 150 11.35 13.45 25.32
CA LYS A 150 12.40 13.12 24.35
C LYS A 150 12.42 14.09 23.15
N MET A 151 11.24 14.51 22.69
CA MET A 151 11.12 15.55 21.67
C MET A 151 11.55 16.93 22.16
N GLY A 152 11.77 17.14 23.47
CA GLY A 152 12.14 18.43 24.05
C GLY A 152 10.98 19.41 24.18
N LEU A 153 9.73 18.96 24.16
CA LEU A 153 8.57 19.82 24.40
C LEU A 153 8.53 20.29 25.86
N GLN A 154 7.97 21.48 26.08
CA GLN A 154 7.93 22.13 27.39
C GLN A 154 6.54 22.68 27.73
N GLY A 155 6.32 22.92 29.01
CA GLY A 155 5.12 23.59 29.51
C GLY A 155 3.83 22.83 29.15
N ASN A 156 2.81 23.58 28.79
CA ASN A 156 1.48 23.05 28.46
C ASN A 156 1.47 22.16 27.21
N LEU A 157 2.46 22.29 26.32
CA LEU A 157 2.55 21.47 25.11
C LEU A 157 2.76 19.99 25.45
N ILE A 158 3.48 19.68 26.54
CA ILE A 158 3.64 18.28 27.00
C ILE A 158 2.25 17.64 27.20
N GLN A 159 1.36 18.31 27.90
CA GLN A 159 0.03 17.76 28.18
C GLN A 159 -0.85 17.73 26.94
N SER A 160 -0.90 18.82 26.17
CA SER A 160 -1.75 18.92 24.98
C SER A 160 -1.38 17.86 23.93
N VAL A 161 -0.08 17.73 23.61
CA VAL A 161 0.39 16.78 22.60
C VAL A 161 0.37 15.33 23.12
N SER A 162 0.68 15.08 24.42
CA SER A 162 0.50 13.74 25.02
C SER A 162 -0.92 13.25 24.88
N THR A 163 -1.92 14.11 25.12
CA THR A 163 -3.33 13.76 24.97
C THR A 163 -3.68 13.36 23.52
N ILE A 164 -3.05 13.98 22.53
CA ILE A 164 -3.22 13.55 21.13
C ILE A 164 -2.62 12.17 20.91
N VAL A 165 -1.40 11.92 21.39
CA VAL A 165 -0.73 10.60 21.26
C VAL A 165 -1.54 9.50 21.97
N GLU A 166 -2.09 9.77 23.16
CA GLU A 166 -2.96 8.84 23.87
C GLU A 166 -4.19 8.45 23.02
N LYS A 167 -4.82 9.43 22.37
CA LYS A 167 -5.96 9.20 21.47
C LYS A 167 -5.56 8.45 20.20
N MET A 168 -4.38 8.75 19.63
CA MET A 168 -3.83 8.02 18.48
C MET A 168 -3.57 6.55 18.84
N TYR A 169 -2.98 6.30 20.00
CA TYR A 169 -2.72 4.94 20.49
C TYR A 169 -4.03 4.18 20.72
N ARG A 170 -5.01 4.82 21.33
CA ARG A 170 -6.33 4.23 21.52
C ARG A 170 -6.99 3.87 20.20
N LEU A 171 -6.97 4.77 19.20
CA LEU A 171 -7.46 4.51 17.85
C LEU A 171 -6.73 3.31 17.22
N PHE A 172 -5.41 3.28 17.35
CA PHE A 172 -4.54 2.21 16.83
C PHE A 172 -4.96 0.83 17.37
N VAL A 173 -5.18 0.72 18.68
CA VAL A 173 -5.56 -0.55 19.32
C VAL A 173 -7.03 -0.90 19.05
N GLU A 174 -7.96 0.06 19.20
CA GLU A 174 -9.40 -0.19 19.03
C GLU A 174 -9.80 -0.60 17.62
N LYS A 175 -8.99 -0.23 16.60
CA LYS A 175 -9.27 -0.50 15.19
C LYS A 175 -8.27 -1.47 14.55
N ASP A 176 -7.41 -2.12 15.34
CA ASP A 176 -6.38 -3.04 14.82
C ASP A 176 -5.60 -2.43 13.64
N LEU A 177 -5.00 -1.26 13.85
CA LEU A 177 -4.31 -0.53 12.79
C LEU A 177 -2.83 -0.91 12.72
N ASP A 178 -2.24 -0.78 11.54
CA ASP A 178 -0.80 -0.91 11.33
C ASP A 178 -0.08 0.43 11.55
N LEU A 179 -0.78 1.55 11.26
CA LEU A 179 -0.25 2.91 11.37
C LEU A 179 -1.36 3.92 11.69
N VAL A 180 -1.07 4.83 12.60
CA VAL A 180 -1.78 6.12 12.79
C VAL A 180 -0.74 7.22 12.77
N GLU A 181 -0.82 8.13 11.79
CA GLU A 181 0.13 9.22 11.60
C GLU A 181 -0.59 10.57 11.52
N ILE A 182 -0.02 11.57 12.15
CA ILE A 182 -0.38 12.97 11.99
C ILE A 182 0.87 13.73 11.53
N ASN A 183 0.83 14.23 10.30
CA ASN A 183 1.97 14.93 9.71
C ASN A 183 1.52 16.03 8.73
N PRO A 184 1.47 17.30 9.21
CA PRO A 184 1.87 17.75 10.54
C PRO A 184 0.73 17.86 11.56
N LEU A 185 1.09 17.81 12.84
CA LEU A 185 0.30 18.39 13.92
C LEU A 185 0.72 19.86 14.07
N GLY A 186 -0.17 20.77 13.69
CA GLY A 186 0.06 22.20 13.81
C GLY A 186 -0.17 22.71 15.24
N ILE A 187 0.68 23.61 15.69
CA ILE A 187 0.55 24.35 16.96
C ILE A 187 0.35 25.81 16.63
N SER A 188 -0.75 26.42 17.09
CA SER A 188 -1.01 27.84 16.91
C SER A 188 -0.15 28.71 17.83
N PRO A 189 -0.05 30.05 17.58
CA PRO A 189 0.59 30.99 18.52
C PRO A 189 0.02 30.96 19.93
N LYS A 190 -1.21 30.46 20.10
CA LYS A 190 -1.89 30.30 21.40
C LYS A 190 -1.62 28.96 22.06
N GLY A 191 -0.85 28.05 21.42
CA GLY A 191 -0.58 26.70 21.90
C GLY A 191 -1.71 25.70 21.64
N GLU A 192 -2.70 26.03 20.80
CA GLU A 192 -3.75 25.11 20.38
C GLU A 192 -3.17 24.12 19.37
N VAL A 193 -3.54 22.84 19.49
CA VAL A 193 -3.04 21.77 18.63
C VAL A 193 -4.12 21.34 17.62
N MET A 194 -3.72 21.07 16.37
CA MET A 194 -4.62 20.72 15.28
C MET A 194 -3.97 19.72 14.33
N ALA A 195 -4.62 18.59 14.03
CA ALA A 195 -4.16 17.66 13.01
C ALA A 195 -4.44 18.24 11.61
N LEU A 196 -3.37 18.69 10.95
CA LEU A 196 -3.48 19.33 9.62
C LEU A 196 -3.50 18.32 8.49
N ASP A 197 -2.83 17.18 8.67
CA ASP A 197 -2.90 16.03 7.78
C ASP A 197 -2.87 14.74 8.62
N GLY A 198 -3.33 13.64 8.04
CA GLY A 198 -3.35 12.36 8.72
C GLY A 198 -3.35 11.18 7.76
N LYS A 199 -2.63 10.15 8.15
CA LYS A 199 -2.57 8.87 7.47
C LYS A 199 -2.94 7.76 8.44
N VAL A 200 -3.80 6.84 8.00
CA VAL A 200 -4.18 5.65 8.75
C VAL A 200 -4.07 4.45 7.84
N SER A 201 -3.38 3.42 8.30
CA SER A 201 -3.31 2.12 7.63
C SER A 201 -3.98 1.08 8.51
N ALA A 202 -5.03 0.46 7.99
CA ALA A 202 -5.74 -0.63 8.66
C ALA A 202 -5.09 -1.97 8.32
N ASN A 203 -5.01 -2.86 9.31
CA ASN A 203 -4.56 -4.22 9.11
C ASN A 203 -5.61 -5.00 8.29
N ASN A 204 -5.22 -5.49 7.12
CA ASN A 204 -6.13 -6.22 6.23
C ASN A 204 -6.68 -7.50 6.89
N ASP A 205 -5.88 -8.18 7.70
CA ASP A 205 -6.28 -9.42 8.38
C ASP A 205 -7.29 -9.17 9.51
N ALA A 206 -7.41 -7.92 9.94
CA ALA A 206 -8.37 -7.49 10.97
C ALA A 206 -9.68 -6.92 10.42
N LEU A 207 -9.79 -6.66 9.11
CA LEU A 207 -10.97 -6.02 8.51
C LEU A 207 -12.27 -6.78 8.78
N GLY A 208 -12.21 -8.11 8.90
CA GLY A 208 -13.36 -8.91 9.28
C GLY A 208 -13.98 -8.58 10.64
N ARG A 209 -13.21 -7.98 11.56
CA ARG A 209 -13.68 -7.47 12.87
C ARG A 209 -14.12 -6.00 12.81
N HIS A 210 -13.77 -5.29 11.72
CA HIS A 210 -14.03 -3.86 11.54
C HIS A 210 -14.78 -3.58 10.24
N PRO A 211 -16.08 -3.95 10.14
CA PRO A 211 -16.85 -3.75 8.92
C PRO A 211 -16.99 -2.26 8.54
N ASP A 212 -16.92 -1.36 9.52
CA ASP A 212 -16.89 0.09 9.30
C ASP A 212 -15.61 0.55 8.55
N LEU A 213 -14.48 -0.10 8.77
CA LEU A 213 -13.25 0.17 8.00
C LEU A 213 -13.30 -0.52 6.62
N ALA A 214 -13.82 -1.73 6.54
CA ALA A 214 -13.92 -2.47 5.28
C ALA A 214 -14.68 -1.68 4.21
N VAL A 215 -15.82 -1.07 4.58
CA VAL A 215 -16.60 -0.20 3.67
C VAL A 215 -15.81 1.01 3.15
N LEU A 216 -14.84 1.52 3.92
CA LEU A 216 -14.00 2.65 3.48
C LEU A 216 -12.98 2.25 2.40
N GLY A 217 -12.62 0.96 2.34
CA GLY A 217 -11.70 0.41 1.33
C GLY A 217 -12.37 0.05 0.00
N GLU A 218 -13.70 -0.12 -0.01
CA GLU A 218 -14.44 -0.44 -1.22
C GLU A 218 -14.40 0.75 -2.19
N LYS A 219 -13.83 0.52 -3.39
CA LYS A 219 -14.03 1.45 -4.51
C LYS A 219 -15.52 1.46 -4.80
N LYS A 220 -16.16 2.64 -4.87
CA LYS A 220 -17.51 2.73 -5.41
C LYS A 220 -17.48 2.09 -6.80
N GLN A 221 -18.14 0.92 -6.94
CA GLN A 221 -18.44 0.41 -8.26
C GLN A 221 -19.23 1.49 -8.98
N ASP A 222 -18.74 1.92 -10.14
CA ASP A 222 -19.47 2.80 -11.04
C ASP A 222 -20.86 2.20 -11.26
N THR A 223 -21.84 2.68 -10.54
CA THR A 223 -23.24 2.55 -10.91
C THR A 223 -23.39 3.41 -12.18
N LYS A 224 -23.15 2.78 -13.33
CA LYS A 224 -23.47 3.37 -14.63
C LYS A 224 -24.91 3.85 -14.55
N LEU A 225 -25.10 5.16 -14.64
CA LEU A 225 -26.40 5.73 -14.88
C LEU A 225 -26.93 5.16 -16.20
N PRO A 226 -28.18 4.67 -16.25
CA PRO A 226 -28.75 4.16 -17.49
C PRO A 226 -28.90 5.32 -18.48
N GLY A 227 -28.06 5.39 -19.50
CA GLY A 227 -28.18 6.40 -20.56
C GLY A 227 -26.91 6.93 -21.23
N GLU A 228 -25.71 6.64 -20.72
CA GLU A 228 -24.47 7.06 -21.39
C GLU A 228 -24.06 6.06 -22.47
N THR A 229 -24.11 6.49 -23.73
CA THR A 229 -23.64 5.70 -24.87
C THR A 229 -22.11 5.72 -24.95
N ARG A 230 -21.57 4.58 -25.33
CA ARG A 230 -20.12 4.24 -25.48
C ARG A 230 -19.26 5.26 -26.26
N SER A 231 -19.89 6.23 -26.94
CA SER A 231 -19.23 7.22 -27.81
C SER A 231 -18.64 8.44 -27.06
N GLN A 232 -18.99 8.68 -25.79
CA GLN A 232 -18.49 9.84 -25.04
C GLN A 232 -17.26 9.51 -24.20
N ALA A 233 -17.08 8.29 -23.74
CA ALA A 233 -15.90 7.82 -23.04
C ALA A 233 -14.68 7.72 -23.98
N GLU A 234 -14.88 7.32 -25.22
CA GLU A 234 -13.80 7.20 -26.23
C GLU A 234 -13.29 8.55 -26.73
N ARG A 235 -14.11 9.60 -26.69
CA ARG A 235 -13.71 10.97 -27.09
C ARG A 235 -12.86 11.71 -26.05
N ARG A 236 -12.86 11.26 -24.79
CA ARG A 236 -11.98 11.82 -23.74
C ARG A 236 -10.56 11.30 -23.83
N ASN A 237 -10.35 10.05 -24.28
CA ASN A 237 -9.04 9.43 -24.43
C ASN A 237 -8.28 9.78 -25.71
N SER A 238 -8.90 10.46 -26.68
CA SER A 238 -8.27 10.73 -27.99
C SER A 238 -7.63 12.12 -28.13
N LYS A 239 -7.57 12.94 -27.06
CA LYS A 239 -7.02 14.32 -27.13
C LYS A 239 -5.68 14.54 -26.43
N SER A 240 -5.00 13.50 -25.95
CA SER A 240 -3.67 13.66 -25.28
C SER A 240 -2.49 13.00 -26.00
N ASN A 241 -2.60 12.75 -27.31
CA ASN A 241 -1.44 12.29 -28.07
C ASN A 241 -1.02 13.35 -29.10
N LEU A 242 -0.07 14.18 -28.73
CA LEU A 242 0.85 14.82 -29.70
C LEU A 242 2.14 15.26 -28.99
N VAL A 243 3.25 14.77 -29.56
CA VAL A 243 4.66 15.20 -29.44
C VAL A 243 5.50 14.55 -28.33
N HIS A 244 6.25 13.52 -28.58
CA HIS A 244 7.66 13.54 -28.97
C HIS A 244 8.16 12.17 -29.45
N SER A 245 8.83 12.21 -30.60
CA SER A 245 9.45 11.14 -31.33
C SER A 245 10.73 10.60 -30.65
N THR A 246 10.95 9.33 -30.69
CA THR A 246 11.96 8.49 -31.37
C THR A 246 12.43 7.33 -30.52
N LEU A 247 12.12 6.16 -30.94
CA LEU A 247 12.89 4.98 -31.30
C LEU A 247 12.02 3.71 -31.22
N GLU A 248 11.80 3.16 -32.40
CA GLU A 248 11.01 1.95 -32.64
C GLU A 248 11.69 0.70 -32.08
N LEU A 249 10.94 -0.09 -31.33
CA LEU A 249 11.02 -1.55 -31.31
C LEU A 249 9.60 -2.11 -31.18
N ALA A 250 9.26 -3.03 -32.06
CA ALA A 250 7.92 -3.50 -32.39
C ALA A 250 7.09 -4.02 -31.20
N PRO A 251 5.76 -3.82 -31.20
CA PRO A 251 4.91 -4.19 -30.08
C PRO A 251 4.46 -5.65 -30.17
N THR A 252 4.80 -6.43 -29.19
CA THR A 252 4.04 -7.61 -28.83
C THR A 252 2.90 -7.15 -27.91
N SER A 253 1.69 -7.53 -28.29
CA SER A 253 0.39 -7.29 -27.67
C SER A 253 0.42 -7.01 -26.15
N GLN A 254 0.26 -5.74 -25.76
CA GLN A 254 -0.03 -5.33 -24.41
C GLN A 254 -1.52 -5.51 -24.13
N SER A 255 -1.87 -6.59 -23.43
CA SER A 255 -3.12 -6.67 -22.70
C SER A 255 -3.05 -5.66 -21.54
N GLN A 256 -4.07 -4.83 -21.40
CA GLN A 256 -4.23 -3.82 -20.37
C GLN A 256 -4.20 -4.50 -18.98
N ILE A 257 -3.07 -4.42 -18.28
CA ILE A 257 -2.95 -4.80 -16.87
C ILE A 257 -3.35 -3.58 -16.05
N SER A 258 -4.54 -3.65 -15.44
CA SER A 258 -5.07 -2.64 -14.54
C SER A 258 -4.24 -2.59 -13.25
N ASN A 259 -3.84 -1.39 -12.84
CA ASN A 259 -3.50 -0.88 -11.49
C ASN A 259 -2.92 -1.88 -10.45
N SER A 260 -1.89 -2.66 -10.78
CA SER A 260 -1.16 -3.43 -9.78
C SER A 260 0.21 -2.77 -9.52
N GLU A 261 0.53 -2.57 -8.24
CA GLU A 261 1.89 -2.18 -7.82
C GLU A 261 2.94 -3.01 -8.57
N PRO A 262 4.07 -2.44 -9.01
CA PRO A 262 5.10 -3.19 -9.70
C PRO A 262 5.59 -4.34 -8.82
N LEU A 263 5.83 -5.52 -9.44
CA LEU A 263 6.46 -6.63 -8.74
C LEU A 263 7.91 -6.25 -8.43
N ASN A 264 8.28 -6.39 -7.16
CA ASN A 264 9.66 -6.16 -6.73
C ASN A 264 10.43 -7.48 -6.77
N LEU A 265 11.41 -7.57 -7.68
CA LEU A 265 12.39 -8.65 -7.74
C LEU A 265 13.57 -8.26 -6.86
N VAL A 266 13.89 -9.12 -5.90
CA VAL A 266 15.10 -8.97 -5.08
C VAL A 266 16.12 -10.00 -5.54
N GLU A 267 17.28 -9.54 -6.00
CA GLU A 267 18.38 -10.38 -6.48
C GLU A 267 19.29 -10.79 -5.32
N LEU A 268 19.76 -12.05 -5.37
CA LEU A 268 20.66 -12.67 -4.41
C LEU A 268 21.71 -13.51 -5.18
N GLU A 269 22.65 -14.10 -4.45
CA GLU A 269 23.72 -14.94 -5.05
C GLU A 269 23.42 -16.44 -4.88
N GLY A 270 22.71 -17.05 -5.83
CA GLY A 270 22.33 -18.45 -5.73
C GLY A 270 21.82 -19.08 -7.02
N ASN A 271 21.02 -20.15 -6.88
CA ASN A 271 20.51 -20.94 -8.00
C ASN A 271 19.03 -21.41 -7.80
N ILE A 272 18.36 -20.95 -6.74
CA ILE A 272 16.95 -21.22 -6.44
C ILE A 272 16.17 -19.92 -6.53
N GLY A 273 15.26 -19.80 -7.48
CA GLY A 273 14.29 -18.71 -7.53
C GLY A 273 13.13 -18.99 -6.56
N ILE A 274 12.64 -17.95 -5.90
CA ILE A 274 11.55 -18.11 -4.90
C ILE A 274 10.38 -17.20 -5.25
N LEU A 275 9.18 -17.76 -5.24
CA LEU A 275 7.93 -17.06 -5.45
C LEU A 275 6.96 -17.39 -4.32
N CYS A 276 6.59 -16.38 -3.54
CA CYS A 276 5.67 -16.52 -2.40
C CYS A 276 4.63 -15.42 -2.39
N ASN A 277 3.59 -15.59 -1.56
CA ASN A 277 2.65 -14.53 -1.22
C ASN A 277 2.80 -14.12 0.25
N GLY A 278 2.91 -12.80 0.46
CA GLY A 278 3.10 -12.21 1.78
C GLY A 278 4.56 -12.25 2.28
N VAL A 279 4.96 -11.19 2.98
CA VAL A 279 6.35 -10.99 3.44
C VAL A 279 6.79 -12.08 4.41
N GLY A 280 5.93 -12.44 5.37
CA GLY A 280 6.25 -13.45 6.39
C GLY A 280 6.53 -14.82 5.77
N LEU A 281 5.70 -15.28 4.83
CA LEU A 281 5.90 -16.55 4.14
C LEU A 281 7.18 -16.51 3.28
N THR A 282 7.46 -15.40 2.62
CA THR A 282 8.66 -15.23 1.81
C THR A 282 9.92 -15.35 2.67
N MET A 283 9.97 -14.64 3.80
CA MET A 283 11.11 -14.70 4.73
C MET A 283 11.28 -16.10 5.32
N ALA A 284 10.20 -16.75 5.78
CA ALA A 284 10.25 -18.10 6.30
C ALA A 284 10.73 -19.13 5.24
N THR A 285 10.35 -18.93 3.97
CA THR A 285 10.82 -19.80 2.88
C THR A 285 12.30 -19.59 2.59
N LEU A 286 12.78 -18.33 2.58
CA LEU A 286 14.21 -18.02 2.42
C LEU A 286 15.05 -18.61 3.55
N ASP A 287 14.60 -18.45 4.79
CA ASP A 287 15.28 -19.01 5.98
C ASP A 287 15.33 -20.56 5.91
N ALA A 288 14.23 -21.20 5.53
CA ALA A 288 14.19 -22.65 5.37
C ALA A 288 15.15 -23.15 4.27
N VAL A 289 15.21 -22.45 3.13
CA VAL A 289 16.17 -22.76 2.04
C VAL A 289 17.61 -22.61 2.53
N ALA A 290 17.91 -21.53 3.25
CA ALA A 290 19.24 -21.30 3.80
C ALA A 290 19.63 -22.35 4.85
N HIS A 291 18.67 -22.76 5.70
CA HIS A 291 18.87 -23.82 6.72
C HIS A 291 19.22 -25.18 6.09
N GLU A 292 18.62 -25.51 4.95
CA GLU A 292 18.94 -26.71 4.14
C GLU A 292 20.18 -26.54 3.25
N ALA A 293 21.01 -25.51 3.52
CA ALA A 293 22.19 -25.16 2.76
C ALA A 293 21.91 -24.89 1.26
N GLY A 294 20.68 -24.52 0.91
CA GLY A 294 20.30 -24.01 -0.40
C GLY A 294 20.74 -22.55 -0.58
N LYS A 295 20.84 -22.11 -1.83
CA LYS A 295 21.25 -20.74 -2.17
C LYS A 295 20.14 -20.07 -2.98
N PRO A 296 19.35 -19.16 -2.40
CA PRO A 296 18.39 -18.36 -3.16
C PRO A 296 19.12 -17.47 -4.18
N ALA A 297 18.69 -17.48 -5.45
CA ALA A 297 19.19 -16.61 -6.50
C ALA A 297 18.43 -15.26 -6.52
N ASN A 298 17.16 -15.34 -6.29
CA ASN A 298 16.25 -14.18 -6.24
C ASN A 298 14.93 -14.58 -5.61
N PHE A 299 14.11 -13.57 -5.28
CA PHE A 299 12.74 -13.81 -4.93
C PHE A 299 11.79 -12.71 -5.38
N VAL A 300 10.53 -13.08 -5.55
CA VAL A 300 9.39 -12.16 -5.76
C VAL A 300 8.31 -12.48 -4.73
N ASN A 301 7.82 -11.43 -4.09
CA ASN A 301 6.65 -11.48 -3.21
C ASN A 301 5.42 -10.95 -3.96
N LEU A 302 4.40 -11.79 -4.14
CA LEU A 302 3.14 -11.40 -4.77
C LEU A 302 2.31 -10.42 -3.91
N GLY A 303 2.65 -10.27 -2.63
CA GLY A 303 1.85 -9.50 -1.67
C GLY A 303 0.70 -10.31 -1.08
N SER A 304 -0.24 -9.63 -0.45
CA SER A 304 -1.47 -10.26 0.06
C SER A 304 -2.41 -10.62 -1.10
N LEU A 305 -2.98 -11.82 -1.05
CA LEU A 305 -3.89 -12.30 -2.10
C LEU A 305 -5.22 -11.56 -2.14
N ASP A 306 -5.59 -10.89 -1.05
CA ASP A 306 -6.82 -10.09 -0.94
C ASP A 306 -6.80 -8.81 -1.80
N ARG A 307 -5.62 -8.45 -2.30
CA ARG A 307 -5.45 -7.27 -3.18
C ARG A 307 -5.88 -7.52 -4.62
N TYR A 308 -6.19 -8.76 -4.98
CA TYR A 308 -6.56 -9.11 -6.34
C TYR A 308 -8.08 -9.15 -6.49
N ASP A 309 -8.61 -8.30 -7.36
CA ASP A 309 -10.04 -8.15 -7.62
C ASP A 309 -10.69 -9.44 -8.18
N ASN A 310 -9.87 -10.32 -8.81
CA ASN A 310 -10.33 -11.57 -9.40
C ASN A 310 -9.18 -12.58 -9.61
N VAL A 311 -9.56 -13.82 -9.91
CA VAL A 311 -8.64 -14.95 -10.16
C VAL A 311 -7.73 -14.71 -11.38
N ASP A 312 -8.22 -14.01 -12.42
CA ASP A 312 -7.45 -13.74 -13.62
C ASP A 312 -6.33 -12.74 -13.35
N ALA A 313 -6.57 -11.68 -12.56
CA ALA A 313 -5.55 -10.72 -12.16
C ALA A 313 -4.43 -11.38 -11.36
N LEU A 314 -4.77 -12.29 -10.46
CA LEU A 314 -3.80 -13.06 -9.69
C LEU A 314 -2.99 -14.02 -10.58
N ARG A 315 -3.66 -14.69 -11.54
CA ARG A 315 -2.99 -15.55 -12.53
C ARG A 315 -1.96 -14.77 -13.32
N ASP A 316 -2.36 -13.65 -13.93
CA ASP A 316 -1.50 -12.83 -14.79
C ASP A 316 -0.29 -12.29 -14.01
N ARG A 317 -0.51 -11.89 -12.76
CA ARG A 317 0.56 -11.43 -11.88
C ARG A 317 1.51 -12.55 -11.48
N THR A 318 1.00 -13.75 -11.22
CA THR A 318 1.82 -14.93 -10.92
C THR A 318 2.63 -15.35 -12.14
N GLU A 319 2.08 -15.27 -13.35
CA GLU A 319 2.83 -15.50 -14.60
C GLU A 319 3.97 -14.50 -14.77
N LEU A 320 3.71 -13.21 -14.56
CA LEU A 320 4.74 -12.17 -14.62
C LEU A 320 5.84 -12.41 -13.57
N ALA A 321 5.47 -12.80 -12.37
CA ALA A 321 6.42 -13.13 -11.32
C ALA A 321 7.31 -14.34 -11.68
N LEU A 322 6.75 -15.39 -12.27
CA LEU A 322 7.50 -16.53 -12.79
C LEU A 322 8.49 -16.13 -13.90
N GLU A 323 8.07 -15.23 -14.80
CA GLU A 323 8.97 -14.69 -15.84
C GLU A 323 10.13 -13.92 -15.18
N LEU A 324 9.86 -13.02 -14.23
CA LEU A 324 10.87 -12.24 -13.53
C LEU A 324 11.89 -13.14 -12.80
N VAL A 325 11.41 -14.06 -11.96
CA VAL A 325 12.26 -14.99 -11.19
C VAL A 325 13.15 -15.84 -12.12
N SER A 326 12.64 -16.22 -13.29
CA SER A 326 13.34 -17.08 -14.24
C SER A 326 14.23 -16.35 -15.25
N GLN A 327 14.27 -15.01 -15.26
CA GLN A 327 15.16 -14.24 -16.15
C GLN A 327 16.62 -14.49 -15.85
N ASP A 328 16.97 -14.66 -14.59
CA ASP A 328 18.31 -14.98 -14.17
C ASP A 328 18.70 -16.39 -14.66
N LYS A 329 19.80 -16.47 -15.42
CA LYS A 329 20.31 -17.73 -15.97
C LYS A 329 20.89 -18.67 -14.91
N SER A 330 21.22 -18.16 -13.73
CA SER A 330 21.70 -18.96 -12.60
C SER A 330 20.59 -19.81 -11.98
N VAL A 331 19.31 -19.41 -12.14
CA VAL A 331 18.16 -20.12 -11.60
C VAL A 331 17.97 -21.46 -12.30
N LYS A 332 18.15 -22.56 -11.55
CA LYS A 332 17.93 -23.95 -11.98
C LYS A 332 16.53 -24.45 -11.64
N VAL A 333 15.99 -24.00 -10.52
CA VAL A 333 14.69 -24.40 -10.00
C VAL A 333 13.95 -23.21 -9.41
N VAL A 334 12.62 -23.16 -9.57
CA VAL A 334 11.76 -22.16 -8.92
C VAL A 334 10.92 -22.86 -7.85
N LEU A 335 11.03 -22.41 -6.62
CA LEU A 335 10.19 -22.79 -5.51
C LEU A 335 9.01 -21.83 -5.41
N VAL A 336 7.80 -22.32 -5.70
CA VAL A 336 6.55 -21.58 -5.59
C VAL A 336 5.83 -22.03 -4.31
N ASN A 337 5.68 -21.13 -3.35
CA ASN A 337 5.05 -21.40 -2.07
C ASN A 337 3.90 -20.40 -1.83
N ILE A 338 2.66 -20.88 -2.00
CA ILE A 338 1.46 -20.05 -1.93
C ILE A 338 0.52 -20.60 -0.84
N LEU A 339 0.23 -19.75 0.13
CA LEU A 339 -0.82 -19.96 1.13
C LEU A 339 -2.06 -19.19 0.69
N GLY A 340 -3.15 -19.91 0.39
CA GLY A 340 -4.40 -19.27 -0.04
C GLY A 340 -5.55 -20.26 -0.14
N GLY A 341 -6.74 -19.73 -0.40
CA GLY A 341 -7.92 -20.56 -0.64
C GLY A 341 -7.91 -21.21 -2.05
N PRO A 342 -8.99 -21.96 -2.39
CA PRO A 342 -9.10 -22.67 -3.68
C PRO A 342 -8.91 -21.77 -4.90
N ALA A 343 -9.43 -20.54 -4.86
CA ALA A 343 -9.32 -19.57 -5.96
C ALA A 343 -7.86 -19.16 -6.23
N ALA A 344 -7.09 -18.87 -5.18
CA ALA A 344 -5.68 -18.51 -5.28
C ALA A 344 -4.83 -19.68 -5.79
N SER A 345 -5.14 -20.88 -5.34
CA SER A 345 -4.47 -22.11 -5.80
C SER A 345 -4.76 -22.37 -7.27
N GLU A 346 -6.01 -22.21 -7.72
CA GLU A 346 -6.41 -22.36 -9.11
C GLU A 346 -5.72 -21.33 -10.03
N ALA A 347 -5.66 -20.07 -9.61
CA ALA A 347 -4.92 -19.01 -10.31
C ALA A 347 -3.44 -19.39 -10.48
N THR A 348 -2.81 -19.84 -9.38
CA THR A 348 -1.40 -20.24 -9.37
C THR A 348 -1.14 -21.44 -10.28
N ILE A 349 -1.98 -22.47 -10.24
CA ILE A 349 -1.86 -23.64 -11.12
C ILE A 349 -1.96 -23.21 -12.57
N SER A 350 -2.97 -22.40 -12.92
CA SER A 350 -3.18 -21.91 -14.28
C SER A 350 -1.98 -21.09 -14.77
N ALA A 351 -1.39 -20.25 -13.91
CA ALA A 351 -0.18 -19.49 -14.20
C ALA A 351 1.03 -20.40 -14.46
N VAL A 352 1.25 -21.40 -13.60
CA VAL A 352 2.36 -22.36 -13.74
C VAL A 352 2.22 -23.16 -15.04
N VAL A 353 1.02 -23.67 -15.35
CA VAL A 353 0.74 -24.40 -16.59
C VAL A 353 1.03 -23.53 -17.81
N GLY A 354 0.44 -22.35 -17.88
CA GLY A 354 0.64 -21.42 -19.00
C GLY A 354 2.10 -21.02 -19.17
N TYR A 355 2.80 -20.76 -18.07
CA TYR A 355 4.22 -20.45 -18.08
C TYR A 355 5.06 -21.62 -18.65
N LEU A 356 4.88 -22.85 -18.16
CA LEU A 356 5.64 -24.02 -18.60
C LEU A 356 5.37 -24.40 -20.06
N GLU A 357 4.11 -24.29 -20.51
CA GLU A 357 3.75 -24.52 -21.93
C GLU A 357 4.46 -23.53 -22.87
N ARG A 358 4.57 -22.26 -22.48
CA ARG A 358 5.32 -21.26 -23.27
C ARG A 358 6.81 -21.56 -23.28
N LYS A 359 7.40 -21.94 -22.14
CA LYS A 359 8.86 -22.25 -22.03
C LYS A 359 9.23 -23.55 -22.73
N ALA A 360 8.34 -24.55 -22.76
CA ALA A 360 8.56 -25.78 -23.53
C ALA A 360 8.71 -25.50 -25.04
N ARG A 361 7.96 -24.55 -25.59
CA ARG A 361 8.10 -24.09 -26.97
C ARG A 361 9.44 -23.39 -27.25
N ALA A 362 10.05 -22.78 -26.23
CA ALA A 362 11.34 -22.10 -26.29
C ALA A 362 12.55 -23.01 -25.98
N ASN A 363 12.34 -24.32 -25.85
CA ASN A 363 13.36 -25.32 -25.54
C ASN A 363 14.16 -25.06 -24.22
N ARG A 364 13.56 -24.37 -23.25
CA ARG A 364 14.12 -24.12 -21.91
C ARG A 364 13.30 -24.87 -20.88
N GLN A 365 13.85 -25.95 -20.34
CA GLN A 365 13.24 -26.70 -19.24
C GLN A 365 13.66 -26.08 -17.92
N LEU A 366 12.72 -25.42 -17.23
CA LEU A 366 12.87 -24.98 -15.85
C LEU A 366 12.08 -25.93 -14.94
N GLN A 367 12.72 -26.34 -13.84
CA GLN A 367 12.04 -27.19 -12.85
C GLN A 367 11.27 -26.31 -11.86
N ILE A 368 10.07 -26.72 -11.51
CA ILE A 368 9.26 -26.03 -10.53
C ILE A 368 8.92 -26.98 -9.38
N VAL A 369 9.14 -26.52 -8.15
CA VAL A 369 8.62 -27.15 -6.93
C VAL A 369 7.45 -26.29 -6.47
N LEU A 370 6.29 -26.91 -6.30
CA LEU A 370 5.04 -26.23 -5.99
C LEU A 370 4.50 -26.69 -4.65
N LEU A 371 4.34 -25.77 -3.72
CA LEU A 371 3.63 -25.94 -2.46
C LEU A 371 2.40 -25.02 -2.48
N LEU A 372 1.23 -25.64 -2.47
CA LEU A 372 -0.06 -24.95 -2.39
C LEU A 372 -0.82 -25.45 -1.18
N VAL A 373 -1.33 -24.53 -0.38
CA VAL A 373 -2.19 -24.82 0.77
C VAL A 373 -3.59 -24.31 0.47
N GLY A 374 -4.60 -25.14 0.76
CA GLY A 374 -6.02 -24.79 0.56
C GLY A 374 -6.70 -25.44 -0.65
N ILE A 375 -6.03 -26.39 -1.33
CA ILE A 375 -6.60 -27.16 -2.43
C ILE A 375 -6.25 -28.65 -2.31
N ASP A 376 -7.12 -29.51 -2.81
CA ASP A 376 -6.89 -30.94 -2.87
C ASP A 376 -5.75 -31.32 -3.84
N ARG A 377 -4.83 -32.15 -3.37
CA ARG A 377 -3.62 -32.54 -4.09
C ARG A 377 -3.88 -33.32 -5.38
N ASP A 378 -4.91 -34.17 -5.39
CA ASP A 378 -5.24 -34.97 -6.58
C ASP A 378 -5.82 -34.09 -7.68
N THR A 379 -6.55 -33.04 -7.31
CA THR A 379 -6.98 -32.00 -8.24
C THR A 379 -5.79 -31.27 -8.86
N VAL A 380 -4.79 -30.89 -8.06
CA VAL A 380 -3.56 -30.26 -8.55
C VAL A 380 -2.81 -31.16 -9.53
N LYS A 381 -2.62 -32.45 -9.19
CA LYS A 381 -1.95 -33.42 -10.04
C LYS A 381 -2.64 -33.62 -11.39
N LYS A 382 -3.97 -33.70 -11.40
CA LYS A 382 -4.75 -33.81 -12.63
C LYS A 382 -4.56 -32.61 -13.56
N ARG A 383 -4.49 -31.41 -12.99
CA ARG A 383 -4.32 -30.15 -13.74
C ARG A 383 -2.90 -29.99 -14.28
N LEU A 384 -1.88 -30.36 -13.53
CA LEU A 384 -0.48 -30.27 -13.94
C LEU A 384 -0.11 -31.34 -14.99
N GLY A 385 -0.83 -32.47 -15.02
CA GLY A 385 -0.62 -33.52 -16.02
C GLY A 385 0.81 -34.07 -16.03
N GLN A 386 1.48 -34.02 -17.21
CA GLN A 386 2.86 -34.49 -17.40
C GLN A 386 3.92 -33.37 -17.34
N LEU A 387 3.53 -32.19 -16.85
CA LEU A 387 4.47 -31.07 -16.74
C LEU A 387 5.56 -31.35 -15.68
N SER A 388 6.78 -30.80 -15.89
CA SER A 388 7.92 -30.93 -15.00
C SER A 388 7.72 -30.11 -13.69
N VAL A 389 6.73 -30.50 -12.88
CA VAL A 389 6.42 -29.88 -11.60
C VAL A 389 6.45 -30.90 -10.50
N GLN A 390 7.22 -30.64 -9.45
CA GLN A 390 7.19 -31.46 -8.23
C GLN A 390 6.24 -30.83 -7.20
N LEU A 391 5.30 -31.64 -6.68
CA LEU A 391 4.36 -31.21 -5.66
C LEU A 391 4.85 -31.58 -4.27
N ALA A 392 4.94 -30.59 -3.40
CA ALA A 392 5.24 -30.77 -1.99
C ALA A 392 3.97 -30.69 -1.12
N SER A 393 4.00 -31.30 0.07
CA SER A 393 2.93 -31.27 1.05
C SER A 393 3.26 -30.38 2.25
N THR A 394 4.55 -30.12 2.48
CA THR A 394 5.06 -29.30 3.59
C THR A 394 6.17 -28.39 3.07
N LEU A 395 6.46 -27.32 3.81
CA LEU A 395 7.57 -26.43 3.47
C LEU A 395 8.90 -27.16 3.47
N ASP A 396 9.17 -28.01 4.46
CA ASP A 396 10.42 -28.79 4.56
C ASP A 396 10.59 -29.69 3.33
N GLN A 397 9.54 -30.37 2.90
CA GLN A 397 9.57 -31.18 1.69
C GLN A 397 9.82 -30.35 0.44
N ALA A 398 9.17 -29.20 0.31
CA ALA A 398 9.35 -28.30 -0.84
C ALA A 398 10.78 -27.78 -0.92
N VAL A 399 11.34 -27.37 0.21
CA VAL A 399 12.71 -26.89 0.32
C VAL A 399 13.72 -28.01 0.00
N ALA A 400 13.56 -29.17 0.59
CA ALA A 400 14.46 -30.32 0.32
C ALA A 400 14.46 -30.71 -1.17
N GLN A 401 13.29 -30.73 -1.82
CA GLN A 401 13.15 -30.96 -3.25
C GLN A 401 13.84 -29.86 -4.08
N ALA A 402 13.61 -28.58 -3.76
CA ALA A 402 14.20 -27.46 -4.48
C ALA A 402 15.73 -27.48 -4.34
N VAL A 403 16.26 -27.70 -3.15
CA VAL A 403 17.72 -27.80 -2.91
C VAL A 403 18.32 -29.01 -3.65
N SER A 404 17.63 -30.13 -3.69
CA SER A 404 18.10 -31.31 -4.45
C SER A 404 18.16 -31.07 -5.95
N LEU A 405 17.18 -30.37 -6.52
CA LEU A 405 17.10 -30.04 -7.94
C LEU A 405 18.09 -28.91 -8.36
N ALA A 406 18.51 -28.11 -7.41
CA ALA A 406 19.45 -27.01 -7.65
C ALA A 406 20.92 -27.46 -7.68
N LYS A 407 21.22 -28.65 -7.15
CA LYS A 407 22.59 -29.24 -7.21
C LYS A 407 22.95 -29.66 -8.64
#